data_b4edea34bfedee304447d3204061f829
#
_entry.id   b4edea34bfedee304447d3204061f829
#
_cell.length_a   1.000
_cell.length_b   1.000
_cell.length_c   1.000
_cell.angle_alpha   90.00
_cell.angle_beta   90.00
_cell.angle_gamma   90.00
#
_symmetry.space_group_name_H-M   'P 1'
#
loop_
_entity.id
_entity.type
_entity.pdbx_description
1 polymer ?
#
loop_
_entity_poly.entity_id
_entity_poly.type
_entity_poly.pdbx_seq_one_letter_code
_entity_poly.pdbx_strand_id
1 'polypeptide(L)'
;MYKRRYLGRRTEKEIEQDVMRAIATIISEKGISSVTIKEVSNLSKTDVIVLERRFKNDEGLIKAYTSQFDYFLNDNIAINPNDYKNAEAFFMNLIEKFIDAIYKNKDMQSIMVWEMYENSSLTRKSARKREVTLKEFLPSFTKQINNEKISPRALFAVLT
;
A
#
# COMPACT_ATOMS: atom_id res chain seq x y z
N MET A 1 41.85 7.56 -25.55
CA MET A 1 41.88 7.97 -24.15
C MET A 1 40.43 7.98 -23.62
N TYR A 2 39.96 6.88 -23.02
CA TYR A 2 38.57 6.75 -22.52
C TYR A 2 38.46 7.48 -21.20
N LYS A 3 37.74 8.60 -21.15
CA LYS A 3 37.32 9.26 -19.92
C LYS A 3 36.31 8.35 -19.20
N ARG A 4 36.72 7.59 -18.18
CA ARG A 4 35.80 6.99 -17.20
C ARG A 4 35.00 8.13 -16.60
N ARG A 5 33.70 8.24 -16.96
CA ARG A 5 32.77 9.05 -16.20
C ARG A 5 32.73 8.48 -14.78
N TYR A 6 33.25 9.19 -13.82
CA TYR A 6 32.96 8.97 -12.40
C TYR A 6 31.45 9.18 -12.23
N LEU A 7 30.69 8.09 -12.30
CA LEU A 7 29.31 8.09 -11.84
C LEU A 7 29.40 8.29 -10.31
N GLY A 8 29.03 9.48 -9.84
CA GLY A 8 29.00 9.80 -8.44
C GLY A 8 28.22 8.72 -7.66
N ARG A 9 28.60 8.45 -6.42
CA ARG A 9 27.91 7.50 -5.55
C ARG A 9 26.43 7.89 -5.48
N ARG A 10 25.51 6.97 -5.87
CA ARG A 10 24.06 7.19 -5.78
C ARG A 10 23.67 7.58 -4.36
N THR A 11 22.78 8.55 -4.24
CA THR A 11 22.18 8.94 -2.96
C THR A 11 21.23 7.86 -2.46
N GLU A 12 20.94 7.85 -1.18
CA GLU A 12 19.97 6.91 -0.59
C GLU A 12 18.59 7.01 -1.25
N LYS A 13 18.16 8.22 -1.60
CA LYS A 13 16.89 8.48 -2.29
C LYS A 13 16.87 7.88 -3.70
N GLU A 14 17.97 8.02 -4.46
CA GLU A 14 18.09 7.41 -5.79
C GLU A 14 18.07 5.89 -5.71
N ILE A 15 18.78 5.30 -4.74
CA ILE A 15 18.76 3.85 -4.51
C ILE A 15 17.33 3.39 -4.20
N GLU A 16 16.62 4.09 -3.33
CA GLU A 16 15.23 3.75 -2.99
C GLU A 16 14.30 3.80 -4.19
N GLN A 17 14.40 4.85 -5.00
CA GLN A 17 13.61 4.98 -6.22
C GLN A 17 13.92 3.87 -7.24
N ASP A 18 15.20 3.50 -7.39
CA ASP A 18 15.62 2.42 -8.27
C ASP A 18 15.07 1.07 -7.80
N VAL A 19 15.13 0.82 -6.49
CA VAL A 19 14.58 -0.39 -5.86
C VAL A 19 13.06 -0.46 -6.06
N MET A 20 12.32 0.62 -5.80
CA MET A 20 10.87 0.64 -5.98
C MET A 20 10.46 0.44 -7.44
N ARG A 21 11.19 1.03 -8.39
CA ARG A 21 10.96 0.79 -9.83
C ARG A 21 11.23 -0.68 -10.21
N ALA A 22 12.29 -1.26 -9.68
CA ALA A 22 12.60 -2.67 -9.93
C ALA A 22 11.49 -3.59 -9.40
N ILE A 23 10.97 -3.33 -8.19
CA ILE A 23 9.85 -4.07 -7.60
C ILE A 23 8.60 -3.92 -8.49
N ALA A 24 8.24 -2.70 -8.90
CA ALA A 24 7.09 -2.44 -9.78
C ALA A 24 7.21 -3.24 -11.10
N THR A 25 8.39 -3.26 -11.71
CA THR A 25 8.66 -4.04 -12.93
C THR A 25 8.45 -5.54 -12.69
N ILE A 26 9.01 -6.10 -11.61
CA ILE A 26 8.84 -7.52 -11.29
C ILE A 26 7.37 -7.86 -11.07
N ILE A 27 6.64 -7.01 -10.35
CA ILE A 27 5.21 -7.21 -10.08
C ILE A 27 4.41 -7.21 -11.38
N SER A 28 4.67 -6.27 -12.28
CA SER A 28 3.95 -6.15 -13.55
C SER A 28 4.22 -7.31 -14.51
N GLU A 29 5.43 -7.87 -14.50
CA GLU A 29 5.84 -8.93 -15.42
C GLU A 29 5.60 -10.34 -14.88
N LYS A 30 5.82 -10.56 -13.59
CA LYS A 30 5.91 -11.90 -12.97
C LYS A 30 5.01 -12.06 -11.74
N GLY A 31 4.34 -11.01 -11.30
CA GLY A 31 3.55 -11.00 -10.07
C GLY A 31 4.38 -10.77 -8.80
N ILE A 32 3.67 -10.42 -7.72
CA ILE A 32 4.29 -9.98 -6.46
C ILE A 32 5.09 -11.10 -5.75
N SER A 33 4.69 -12.35 -5.91
CA SER A 33 5.39 -13.52 -5.35
C SER A 33 6.78 -13.75 -5.96
N SER A 34 7.10 -13.09 -7.07
CA SER A 34 8.41 -13.14 -7.71
C SER A 34 9.38 -12.07 -7.18
N VAL A 35 8.94 -11.21 -6.28
CA VAL A 35 9.78 -10.18 -5.67
C VAL A 35 10.74 -10.80 -4.67
N THR A 36 12.01 -10.89 -5.06
CA THR A 36 13.10 -11.39 -4.20
C THR A 36 14.24 -10.39 -4.15
N ILE A 37 15.03 -10.43 -3.08
CA ILE A 37 16.24 -9.59 -2.95
C ILE A 37 17.16 -9.76 -4.17
N LYS A 38 17.32 -10.98 -4.67
CA LYS A 38 18.15 -11.30 -5.82
C LYS A 38 17.65 -10.63 -7.10
N GLU A 39 16.36 -10.77 -7.43
CA GLU A 39 15.75 -10.17 -8.62
C GLU A 39 15.79 -8.63 -8.55
N VAL A 40 15.46 -8.07 -7.39
CA VAL A 40 15.50 -6.62 -7.17
C VAL A 40 16.92 -6.09 -7.26
N SER A 41 17.91 -6.80 -6.71
CA SER A 41 19.33 -6.44 -6.85
C SER A 41 19.75 -6.38 -8.30
N ASN A 42 19.39 -7.38 -9.10
CA ASN A 42 19.73 -7.47 -10.52
C ASN A 42 19.15 -6.29 -11.32
N LEU A 43 17.89 -5.95 -11.11
CA LEU A 43 17.21 -4.88 -11.85
C LEU A 43 17.61 -3.48 -11.36
N SER A 44 17.63 -3.25 -10.05
CA SER A 44 17.97 -1.95 -9.47
C SER A 44 19.46 -1.61 -9.51
N LYS A 45 20.32 -2.60 -9.85
CA LYS A 45 21.77 -2.48 -9.75
C LYS A 45 22.24 -2.08 -8.34
N THR A 46 21.50 -2.55 -7.33
CA THR A 46 21.83 -2.33 -5.93
C THR A 46 22.36 -3.63 -5.33
N ASP A 47 23.44 -3.52 -4.57
CA ASP A 47 24.08 -4.69 -3.95
C ASP A 47 23.10 -5.40 -2.99
N VAL A 48 23.13 -6.74 -3.01
CA VAL A 48 22.33 -7.62 -2.12
C VAL A 48 22.51 -7.23 -0.67
N ILE A 49 23.77 -6.99 -0.23
CA ILE A 49 24.08 -6.62 1.17
C ILE A 49 23.38 -5.31 1.57
N VAL A 50 23.27 -4.35 0.63
CA VAL A 50 22.57 -3.08 0.87
C VAL A 50 21.09 -3.31 1.03
N LEU A 51 20.51 -4.16 0.17
CA LEU A 51 19.08 -4.52 0.25
C LEU A 51 18.76 -5.29 1.53
N GLU A 52 19.55 -6.30 1.89
CA GLU A 52 19.37 -7.07 3.13
C GLU A 52 19.48 -6.20 4.38
N ARG A 53 20.45 -5.30 4.42
CA ARG A 53 20.59 -4.35 5.55
C ARG A 53 19.37 -3.44 5.68
N ARG A 54 18.75 -3.00 4.56
CA ARG A 54 17.65 -2.04 4.56
C ARG A 54 16.28 -2.70 4.71
N PHE A 55 16.05 -3.80 4.03
CA PHE A 55 14.75 -4.47 3.93
C PHE A 55 14.69 -5.80 4.68
N LYS A 56 15.83 -6.35 5.09
CA LYS A 56 16.04 -7.61 5.81
C LYS A 56 15.85 -8.85 4.94
N ASN A 57 14.73 -8.99 4.26
CA ASN A 57 14.36 -10.15 3.43
C ASN A 57 13.33 -9.75 2.36
N ASP A 58 12.89 -10.72 1.56
CA ASP A 58 11.92 -10.53 0.49
C ASP A 58 10.59 -9.97 1.01
N GLU A 59 10.09 -10.45 2.15
CA GLU A 59 8.89 -9.88 2.80
C GLU A 59 9.06 -8.40 3.14
N GLY A 60 10.25 -7.98 3.57
CA GLY A 60 10.56 -6.59 3.85
C GLY A 60 10.52 -5.70 2.62
N LEU A 61 10.96 -6.20 1.46
CA LEU A 61 10.83 -5.50 0.17
C LEU A 61 9.36 -5.32 -0.20
N ILE A 62 8.59 -6.41 -0.16
CA ILE A 62 7.15 -6.40 -0.45
C ILE A 62 6.42 -5.43 0.48
N LYS A 63 6.70 -5.49 1.78
CA LYS A 63 6.12 -4.60 2.77
C LYS A 63 6.43 -3.12 2.49
N ALA A 64 7.69 -2.80 2.16
CA ALA A 64 8.10 -1.43 1.87
C ALA A 64 7.39 -0.91 0.63
N TYR A 65 7.22 -1.74 -0.40
CA TYR A 65 6.51 -1.40 -1.61
C TYR A 65 5.01 -1.23 -1.37
N THR A 66 4.34 -2.24 -0.78
CA THR A 66 2.89 -2.23 -0.57
C THR A 66 2.44 -1.09 0.34
N SER A 67 3.25 -0.73 1.33
CA SER A 67 2.92 0.40 2.23
C SER A 67 2.85 1.76 1.53
N GLN A 68 3.44 1.92 0.35
CA GLN A 68 3.33 3.15 -0.44
C GLN A 68 1.97 3.28 -1.13
N PHE A 69 1.30 2.16 -1.37
CA PHE A 69 0.02 2.09 -2.09
C PHE A 69 -1.17 1.79 -1.17
N ASP A 70 -0.93 1.69 0.14
CA ASP A 70 -2.00 1.45 1.08
C ASP A 70 -2.87 2.70 1.21
N TYR A 71 -4.00 2.70 0.49
CA TYR A 71 -4.93 3.82 0.46
C TYR A 71 -5.41 4.21 1.86
N PHE A 72 -5.62 3.23 2.75
CA PHE A 72 -6.14 3.46 4.09
C PHE A 72 -5.09 3.91 5.11
N LEU A 73 -3.81 3.83 4.76
CA LEU A 73 -2.71 4.19 5.65
C LEU A 73 -1.95 5.44 5.22
N ASN A 74 -2.18 5.90 4.00
CA ASN A 74 -1.62 7.14 3.49
C ASN A 74 -2.58 8.29 3.78
N ASP A 75 -2.05 9.50 4.01
CA ASP A 75 -2.78 10.73 4.34
C ASP A 75 -3.90 11.12 3.33
N ASN A 76 -4.06 10.35 2.27
CA ASN A 76 -5.13 10.50 1.29
C ASN A 76 -6.54 10.24 1.88
N ILE A 77 -6.63 9.64 3.09
CA ILE A 77 -7.87 9.54 3.87
C ILE A 77 -7.93 10.64 4.96
N ALA A 78 -7.39 11.81 4.73
CA ALA A 78 -7.73 12.97 5.55
C ALA A 78 -9.19 13.40 5.26
N ILE A 79 -10.13 12.45 5.45
CA ILE A 79 -11.57 12.68 5.33
C ILE A 79 -12.08 12.84 6.75
N ASN A 80 -12.37 14.06 7.15
CA ASN A 80 -13.03 14.30 8.42
C ASN A 80 -14.54 13.98 8.27
N PRO A 81 -15.08 13.00 9.02
CA PRO A 81 -16.51 12.67 8.95
C PRO A 81 -17.44 13.87 9.22
N ASN A 82 -16.95 14.87 9.97
CA ASN A 82 -17.74 16.07 10.32
C ASN A 82 -17.92 17.04 9.14
N ASP A 83 -17.17 16.87 8.05
CA ASP A 83 -17.30 17.70 6.84
C ASP A 83 -18.48 17.31 5.96
N TYR A 84 -19.19 16.22 6.33
CA TYR A 84 -20.30 15.66 5.56
C TYR A 84 -21.63 15.86 6.28
N LYS A 85 -22.68 16.08 5.50
CA LYS A 85 -24.05 16.33 6.02
C LYS A 85 -24.60 15.16 6.83
N ASN A 86 -24.24 13.94 6.46
CA ASN A 86 -24.65 12.70 7.12
C ASN A 86 -23.68 11.56 6.80
N ALA A 87 -23.87 10.44 7.49
CA ALA A 87 -23.05 9.24 7.34
C ALA A 87 -23.09 8.63 5.92
N GLU A 88 -24.22 8.71 5.23
CA GLU A 88 -24.40 8.22 3.88
C GLU A 88 -23.52 9.00 2.90
N ALA A 89 -23.55 10.33 2.94
CA ALA A 89 -22.73 11.18 2.09
C ALA A 89 -21.22 10.96 2.34
N PHE A 90 -20.83 10.78 3.60
CA PHE A 90 -19.47 10.41 3.97
C PHE A 90 -19.05 9.08 3.36
N PHE A 91 -19.89 8.05 3.54
CA PHE A 91 -19.59 6.69 3.08
C PHE A 91 -19.53 6.61 1.56
N MET A 92 -20.47 7.23 0.87
CA MET A 92 -20.46 7.31 -0.60
C MET A 92 -19.19 7.97 -1.13
N ASN A 93 -18.78 9.09 -0.55
CA ASN A 93 -17.54 9.75 -0.93
C ASN A 93 -16.29 8.90 -0.66
N LEU A 94 -16.28 8.18 0.47
CA LEU A 94 -15.20 7.24 0.80
C LEU A 94 -15.09 6.14 -0.25
N ILE A 95 -16.22 5.52 -0.63
CA ILE A 95 -16.27 4.47 -1.66
C ILE A 95 -15.82 5.03 -3.01
N GLU A 96 -16.34 6.17 -3.43
CA GLU A 96 -15.97 6.79 -4.71
C GLU A 96 -14.46 7.05 -4.79
N LYS A 97 -13.88 7.64 -3.75
CA LYS A 97 -12.44 7.89 -3.69
C LYS A 97 -11.62 6.60 -3.69
N PHE A 98 -12.09 5.57 -3.01
CA PHE A 98 -11.43 4.27 -2.97
C PHE A 98 -11.45 3.59 -4.34
N ILE A 99 -12.62 3.55 -5.01
CA ILE A 99 -12.76 3.01 -6.35
C ILE A 99 -11.89 3.79 -7.35
N ASP A 100 -11.89 5.10 -7.27
CA ASP A 100 -11.07 5.97 -8.10
C ASP A 100 -9.57 5.70 -7.94
N ALA A 101 -9.11 5.54 -6.70
CA ALA A 101 -7.73 5.25 -6.39
C ALA A 101 -7.29 3.89 -6.97
N ILE A 102 -8.13 2.86 -6.83
CA ILE A 102 -7.88 1.53 -7.40
C ILE A 102 -7.87 1.61 -8.92
N TYR A 103 -8.90 2.22 -9.52
CA TYR A 103 -9.06 2.29 -10.97
C TYR A 103 -7.89 2.98 -11.67
N LYS A 104 -7.34 4.01 -11.05
CA LYS A 104 -6.24 4.82 -11.59
C LYS A 104 -4.84 4.23 -11.33
N ASN A 105 -4.73 3.22 -10.46
CA ASN A 105 -3.43 2.72 -10.01
C ASN A 105 -3.31 1.19 -10.19
N LYS A 106 -2.57 0.79 -11.24
CA LYS A 106 -2.33 -0.64 -11.54
C LYS A 106 -1.57 -1.39 -10.44
N ASP A 107 -0.66 -0.71 -9.76
CA ASP A 107 0.10 -1.32 -8.66
C ASP A 107 -0.82 -1.64 -7.49
N MET A 108 -1.73 -0.72 -7.16
CA MET A 108 -2.75 -0.94 -6.16
C MET A 108 -3.70 -2.09 -6.52
N GLN A 109 -4.12 -2.19 -7.79
CA GLN A 109 -4.91 -3.33 -8.28
C GLN A 109 -4.17 -4.66 -8.05
N SER A 110 -2.90 -4.72 -8.45
CA SER A 110 -2.06 -5.92 -8.29
C SER A 110 -1.87 -6.31 -6.83
N ILE A 111 -1.66 -5.33 -5.95
CA ILE A 111 -1.52 -5.54 -4.51
C ILE A 111 -2.83 -6.08 -3.92
N MET A 112 -3.98 -5.49 -4.27
CA MET A 112 -5.28 -5.95 -3.77
C MET A 112 -5.58 -7.39 -4.20
N VAL A 113 -5.35 -7.72 -5.47
CA VAL A 113 -5.52 -9.08 -5.97
C VAL A 113 -4.61 -10.05 -5.22
N TRP A 114 -3.35 -9.67 -5.00
CA TRP A 114 -2.43 -10.47 -4.22
C TRP A 114 -2.88 -10.66 -2.78
N GLU A 115 -3.34 -9.60 -2.10
CA GLU A 115 -3.84 -9.69 -0.72
C GLU A 115 -5.07 -10.58 -0.59
N MET A 116 -5.95 -10.59 -1.59
CA MET A 116 -7.12 -11.47 -1.62
C MET A 116 -6.74 -12.95 -1.80
N TYR A 117 -5.68 -13.23 -2.53
CA TYR A 117 -5.26 -14.59 -2.84
C TYR A 117 -4.26 -15.15 -1.83
N GLU A 118 -3.38 -14.31 -1.31
CA GLU A 118 -2.27 -14.68 -0.43
C GLU A 118 -2.68 -14.58 1.03
N ASN A 119 -2.71 -15.73 1.74
CA ASN A 119 -2.97 -15.76 3.18
C ASN A 119 -1.67 -15.85 3.98
N SER A 120 -0.82 -14.83 3.87
CA SER A 120 0.46 -14.74 4.55
C SER A 120 0.39 -13.98 5.89
N SER A 121 1.47 -14.02 6.65
CA SER A 121 1.60 -13.19 7.86
C SER A 121 1.60 -11.70 7.53
N LEU A 122 2.09 -11.34 6.34
CA LEU A 122 2.19 -9.97 5.87
C LEU A 122 0.81 -9.40 5.53
N THR A 123 0.01 -10.14 4.74
CA THR A 123 -1.35 -9.71 4.36
C THR A 123 -2.27 -9.58 5.57
N ARG A 124 -2.18 -10.53 6.53
CA ARG A 124 -2.94 -10.44 7.79
C ARG A 124 -2.54 -9.22 8.65
N LYS A 125 -1.25 -8.86 8.68
CA LYS A 125 -0.79 -7.65 9.39
C LYS A 125 -1.28 -6.38 8.72
N SER A 126 -1.28 -6.33 7.38
CA SER A 126 -1.80 -5.22 6.59
C SER A 126 -3.29 -5.01 6.87
N ALA A 127 -4.10 -6.07 6.74
CA ALA A 127 -5.54 -6.03 7.04
C ALA A 127 -5.83 -5.56 8.48
N ARG A 128 -5.10 -6.11 9.47
CA ARG A 128 -5.26 -5.70 10.86
C ARG A 128 -4.93 -4.22 11.11
N LYS A 129 -3.90 -3.71 10.42
CA LYS A 129 -3.53 -2.30 10.52
C LYS A 129 -4.64 -1.40 9.97
N ARG A 130 -5.23 -1.75 8.82
CA ARG A 130 -6.40 -1.06 8.25
C ARG A 130 -7.60 -1.10 9.19
N GLU A 131 -7.89 -2.26 9.79
CA GLU A 131 -8.97 -2.39 10.77
C GLU A 131 -8.77 -1.46 11.98
N VAL A 132 -7.55 -1.33 12.49
CA VAL A 132 -7.24 -0.42 13.59
C VAL A 132 -7.47 1.03 13.18
N THR A 133 -6.97 1.44 12.01
CA THR A 133 -7.16 2.80 11.50
C THR A 133 -8.65 3.12 11.30
N LEU A 134 -9.41 2.20 10.72
CA LEU A 134 -10.86 2.40 10.51
C LEU A 134 -11.67 2.43 11.82
N LYS A 135 -11.20 1.77 12.87
CA LYS A 135 -11.84 1.85 14.21
C LYS A 135 -11.85 3.26 14.78
N GLU A 136 -10.89 4.09 14.44
CA GLU A 136 -10.83 5.49 14.89
C GLU A 136 -11.99 6.32 14.31
N PHE A 137 -12.51 5.96 13.17
CA PHE A 137 -13.65 6.62 12.53
C PHE A 137 -15.01 6.11 13.01
N LEU A 138 -15.08 4.90 13.57
CA LEU A 138 -16.33 4.26 13.98
C LEU A 138 -17.18 5.11 14.94
N PRO A 139 -16.65 5.76 16.01
CA PRO A 139 -17.47 6.51 16.95
C PRO A 139 -18.20 7.70 16.29
N SER A 140 -17.50 8.45 15.44
CA SER A 140 -18.09 9.58 14.72
C SER A 140 -19.15 9.11 13.73
N PHE A 141 -18.92 7.97 13.11
CA PHE A 141 -19.82 7.37 12.14
C PHE A 141 -21.07 6.79 12.79
N THR A 142 -20.92 6.07 13.91
CA THR A 142 -22.04 5.51 14.68
C THR A 142 -22.97 6.60 15.20
N LYS A 143 -22.42 7.74 15.62
CA LYS A 143 -23.20 8.88 16.09
C LYS A 143 -24.06 9.51 14.98
N GLN A 144 -23.63 9.44 13.73
CA GLN A 144 -24.34 9.96 12.56
C GLN A 144 -25.36 8.97 11.99
N ILE A 145 -25.11 7.66 12.10
CA ILE A 145 -26.06 6.60 11.71
C ILE A 145 -27.02 6.36 12.86
N ASN A 146 -28.07 7.13 12.93
CA ASN A 146 -29.15 6.93 13.90
C ASN A 146 -30.11 5.78 13.46
N ASN A 147 -29.55 4.65 13.00
CA ASN A 147 -30.31 3.51 12.51
C ASN A 147 -29.76 2.21 13.10
N GLU A 148 -30.47 1.64 14.06
CA GLU A 148 -30.11 0.39 14.77
C GLU A 148 -29.95 -0.83 13.83
N LYS A 149 -30.50 -0.77 12.61
CA LYS A 149 -30.43 -1.87 11.62
C LYS A 149 -29.13 -1.89 10.83
N ILE A 150 -28.36 -0.82 10.87
CA ILE A 150 -27.09 -0.71 10.12
C ILE A 150 -25.92 -0.80 11.08
N SER A 151 -25.11 -1.85 10.92
CA SER A 151 -23.84 -1.98 11.65
C SER A 151 -22.74 -1.21 10.92
N PRO A 152 -22.20 -0.11 11.48
CA PRO A 152 -21.07 0.61 10.91
C PRO A 152 -19.86 -0.31 10.69
N ARG A 153 -19.64 -1.26 11.62
CA ARG A 153 -18.56 -2.24 11.53
C ARG A 153 -18.71 -3.16 10.31
N ALA A 154 -19.94 -3.56 9.98
CA ALA A 154 -20.21 -4.39 8.80
C ALA A 154 -19.97 -3.61 7.50
N LEU A 155 -20.31 -2.32 7.46
CA LEU A 155 -20.05 -1.45 6.31
C LEU A 155 -18.54 -1.30 6.07
N PHE A 156 -17.75 -1.09 7.10
CA PHE A 156 -16.29 -0.98 6.97
C PHE A 156 -15.63 -2.31 6.61
N ALA A 157 -16.17 -3.44 7.05
CA ALA A 157 -15.63 -4.77 6.70
C ALA A 157 -15.74 -5.09 5.19
N VAL A 158 -16.59 -4.40 4.45
CA VAL A 158 -16.69 -4.53 2.98
C VAL A 158 -15.54 -3.79 2.27
N LEU A 159 -14.88 -2.84 2.94
CA LEU A 159 -13.81 -2.02 2.37
C LEU A 159 -12.41 -2.49 2.78
N THR A 160 -12.29 -3.45 3.68
CA THR A 160 -11.00 -3.95 4.19
C THR A 160 -10.69 -5.35 3.71
#